data_82c4f635f127465a6d09796a92597488
#
_entry.id   82c4f635f127465a6d09796a92597488
#
_cell.length_a   1.000
_cell.length_b   1.000
_cell.length_c   1.000
_cell.angle_alpha   90.00
_cell.angle_beta   90.00
_cell.angle_gamma   90.00
#
_symmetry.space_group_name_H-M   'P 1'
#
loop_
_entity.id
_entity.type
_entity.pdbx_description
1 polymer ?
#
loop_
_entity_poly.entity_id
_entity_poly.type
_entity_poly.pdbx_seq_one_letter_code
_entity_poly.pdbx_strand_id
1 'polypeptide(L)'
;MSTEAVEPHAVQSDTGLAHGSMSQLDVMAQSVAAIAPSAAAATTPALIAIYAGHGTWISYVAATVVVLLVGLVATKFGRRFASSGSLYSYVARGLGPSGAFAAGWGLVIGYTCISMIGVVGTSIYFWSFLGTIGLTVTGTFAVCVMLAIAGIAAAAFAIIGIKISTRVGLVLEIISVAAVGIVLITVLVKNGFTGEVSQFSLDGLSFDGVTFGIVLGVLGFVGFESAASLGAEARDPHRAIPRAVLGSAVLVGVLYIVAAYTMVVGFGTPEALTESGAPISDLAERNGLGSIAWLVDLGVMASFFAVTIACINASSRILYTMGEEDILPRALGQAHRSYRTPYVAIAVVAPIMIIVPIVLVAGGVELLNVIGYTGTVGTFGYMLGYLLMAIALPFFLRRRNEANPLSTVLAVVVVSVLLYVFWKNVYPVPDYPFNLMPWIFLGLVALGMAWYATVRVRNPEVLREVGMMEEEPIRPGAVVDGTRPPDDGMTAVVRSRGGRTDPGR
;
A
#
# COMPACT_ATOMS: atom_id res chain seq x y z
N MET A 1 45.60 36.93 -19.51
CA MET A 1 45.33 36.18 -18.28
C MET A 1 43.83 36.10 -18.12
N SER A 2 43.24 35.04 -18.67
CA SER A 2 41.79 34.77 -18.59
C SER A 2 41.54 33.96 -17.34
N THR A 3 40.78 34.51 -16.40
CA THR A 3 40.30 33.83 -15.22
C THR A 3 39.14 32.92 -15.65
N GLU A 4 39.39 31.62 -15.75
CA GLU A 4 38.38 30.61 -15.83
C GLU A 4 37.57 30.59 -14.50
N ALA A 5 36.30 30.91 -14.59
CA ALA A 5 35.34 30.74 -13.50
C ALA A 5 35.14 29.22 -13.30
N VAL A 6 35.61 28.70 -12.17
CA VAL A 6 35.29 27.35 -11.72
C VAL A 6 33.83 27.32 -11.31
N GLU A 7 32.99 26.70 -12.13
CA GLU A 7 31.61 26.37 -11.74
C GLU A 7 31.64 25.43 -10.50
N PRO A 8 30.86 25.73 -9.45
CA PRO A 8 30.76 24.84 -8.31
C PRO A 8 30.04 23.55 -8.75
N HIS A 9 30.79 22.47 -8.86
CA HIS A 9 30.20 21.14 -8.99
C HIS A 9 29.34 20.87 -7.74
N ALA A 10 28.02 20.93 -7.91
CA ALA A 10 27.09 20.36 -6.95
C ALA A 10 27.44 18.88 -6.80
N VAL A 11 27.79 18.49 -5.59
CA VAL A 11 27.99 17.08 -5.22
C VAL A 11 26.63 16.39 -5.36
N GLN A 12 26.38 15.82 -6.53
CA GLN A 12 25.24 14.90 -6.72
C GLN A 12 25.52 13.66 -5.88
N SER A 13 24.76 13.45 -4.83
CA SER A 13 24.65 12.15 -4.19
C SER A 13 24.12 11.18 -5.24
N ASP A 14 24.94 10.25 -5.68
CA ASP A 14 24.62 9.27 -6.72
C ASP A 14 23.68 8.19 -6.14
N THR A 15 22.43 8.56 -5.89
CA THR A 15 21.36 7.62 -5.49
C THR A 15 20.89 6.76 -6.65
N GLY A 16 21.42 6.96 -7.87
CA GLY A 16 21.07 6.20 -9.07
C GLY A 16 19.64 6.42 -9.58
N LEU A 17 18.86 7.30 -8.95
CA LEU A 17 17.48 7.63 -9.32
C LEU A 17 17.45 8.84 -10.27
N ALA A 18 16.49 8.85 -11.21
CA ALA A 18 16.34 9.90 -12.22
C ALA A 18 15.61 11.11 -11.61
N HIS A 19 16.34 12.08 -11.04
CA HIS A 19 15.77 13.29 -10.44
C HIS A 19 14.92 14.10 -11.43
N GLY A 20 13.74 14.58 -10.97
CA GLY A 20 12.90 15.53 -11.70
C GLY A 20 12.34 15.04 -13.04
N SER A 21 12.29 13.73 -13.27
CA SER A 21 11.85 13.13 -14.54
C SER A 21 10.33 12.94 -14.65
N MET A 22 9.61 12.89 -13.51
CA MET A 22 8.18 12.55 -13.47
C MET A 22 7.29 13.79 -13.40
N SER A 23 6.28 13.85 -14.26
CA SER A 23 5.23 14.85 -14.23
C SER A 23 4.22 14.60 -13.11
N GLN A 24 3.33 15.56 -12.83
CA GLN A 24 2.25 15.38 -11.86
C GLN A 24 1.30 14.22 -12.25
N LEU A 25 1.06 14.04 -13.55
CA LEU A 25 0.22 12.94 -14.05
C LEU A 25 0.89 11.59 -13.84
N ASP A 26 2.22 11.49 -14.01
CA ASP A 26 2.95 10.25 -13.77
C ASP A 26 2.89 9.86 -12.28
N VAL A 27 3.04 10.83 -11.37
CA VAL A 27 2.95 10.61 -9.93
C VAL A 27 1.55 10.17 -9.50
N MET A 28 0.50 10.78 -10.08
CA MET A 28 -0.89 10.40 -9.83
C MET A 28 -1.20 9.01 -10.41
N ALA A 29 -0.75 8.74 -11.64
CA ALA A 29 -0.90 7.45 -12.29
C ALA A 29 -0.25 6.32 -11.49
N GLN A 30 0.96 6.56 -10.95
CA GLN A 30 1.63 5.61 -10.06
C GLN A 30 0.82 5.35 -8.78
N SER A 31 0.25 6.38 -8.17
CA SER A 31 -0.60 6.22 -6.97
C SER A 31 -1.83 5.37 -7.28
N VAL A 32 -2.53 5.65 -8.38
CA VAL A 32 -3.70 4.87 -8.79
C VAL A 32 -3.33 3.42 -9.13
N ALA A 33 -2.23 3.20 -9.86
CA ALA A 33 -1.78 1.86 -10.20
C ALA A 33 -1.36 1.03 -8.97
N ALA A 34 -0.77 1.69 -7.95
CA ALA A 34 -0.40 1.01 -6.70
C ALA A 34 -1.60 0.62 -5.84
N ILE A 35 -2.72 1.33 -5.96
CA ILE A 35 -3.98 0.98 -5.30
C ILE A 35 -4.62 -0.25 -5.97
N ALA A 36 -4.44 -0.45 -7.29
CA ALA A 36 -5.12 -1.46 -8.11
C ALA A 36 -6.66 -1.44 -7.92
N PRO A 37 -7.31 -0.30 -8.25
CA PRO A 37 -8.69 -0.06 -7.88
C PRO A 37 -9.70 -1.04 -8.50
N SER A 38 -9.41 -1.61 -9.66
CA SER A 38 -10.27 -2.63 -10.27
C SER A 38 -10.26 -3.94 -9.49
N ALA A 39 -9.10 -4.37 -8.99
CA ALA A 39 -8.97 -5.57 -8.18
C ALA A 39 -9.76 -5.47 -6.87
N ALA A 40 -9.63 -4.35 -6.17
CA ALA A 40 -10.35 -4.13 -4.92
C ALA A 40 -11.85 -3.94 -5.16
N ALA A 41 -12.27 -3.16 -6.18
CA ALA A 41 -13.68 -3.01 -6.55
C ALA A 41 -14.33 -4.34 -6.95
N ALA A 42 -13.57 -5.27 -7.50
CA ALA A 42 -14.08 -6.57 -7.96
C ALA A 42 -14.35 -7.57 -6.82
N THR A 43 -13.67 -7.46 -5.68
CA THR A 43 -13.69 -8.50 -4.63
C THR A 43 -14.10 -8.00 -3.26
N THR A 44 -13.56 -6.86 -2.84
CA THR A 44 -13.71 -6.39 -1.46
C THR A 44 -15.16 -6.06 -1.06
N PRO A 45 -16.07 -5.57 -1.95
CA PRO A 45 -17.47 -5.38 -1.61
C PRO A 45 -18.16 -6.65 -1.11
N ALA A 46 -17.86 -7.82 -1.68
CA ALA A 46 -18.41 -9.10 -1.22
C ALA A 46 -17.96 -9.43 0.21
N LEU A 47 -16.69 -9.19 0.52
CA LEU A 47 -16.14 -9.41 1.87
C LEU A 47 -16.77 -8.47 2.91
N ILE A 48 -17.01 -7.21 2.55
CA ILE A 48 -17.66 -6.24 3.43
C ILE A 48 -19.14 -6.59 3.63
N ALA A 49 -19.82 -7.08 2.58
CA ALA A 49 -21.24 -7.43 2.62
C ALA A 49 -21.54 -8.55 3.65
N ILE A 50 -20.59 -9.42 3.95
CA ILE A 50 -20.71 -10.45 4.99
C ILE A 50 -21.10 -9.84 6.35
N TYR A 51 -20.57 -8.67 6.67
CA TYR A 51 -20.75 -8.00 7.97
C TYR A 51 -21.69 -6.82 7.90
N ALA A 52 -21.60 -6.04 6.84
CA ALA A 52 -22.31 -4.78 6.69
C ALA A 52 -23.64 -4.91 5.93
N GLY A 53 -23.88 -6.04 5.25
CA GLY A 53 -25.09 -6.25 4.46
C GLY A 53 -25.36 -5.10 3.48
N HIS A 54 -26.54 -4.52 3.52
CA HIS A 54 -26.90 -3.32 2.74
C HIS A 54 -26.04 -2.10 3.07
N GLY A 55 -25.39 -2.06 4.24
CA GLY A 55 -24.45 -1.00 4.66
C GLY A 55 -23.08 -1.04 4.01
N THR A 56 -22.81 -1.95 3.07
CA THR A 56 -21.51 -2.12 2.40
C THR A 56 -21.00 -0.80 1.81
N TRP A 57 -21.82 -0.05 1.11
CA TRP A 57 -21.46 1.25 0.55
C TRP A 57 -21.14 2.31 1.62
N ILE A 58 -21.80 2.25 2.80
CA ILE A 58 -21.53 3.15 3.93
C ILE A 58 -20.14 2.87 4.50
N SER A 59 -19.75 1.59 4.60
CA SER A 59 -18.39 1.21 5.01
C SER A 59 -17.34 1.85 4.10
N TYR A 60 -17.57 1.91 2.79
CA TYR A 60 -16.66 2.57 1.85
C TYR A 60 -16.69 4.10 1.96
N VAL A 61 -17.84 4.72 2.23
CA VAL A 61 -17.89 6.16 2.51
C VAL A 61 -17.02 6.47 3.74
N ALA A 62 -17.21 5.71 4.82
CA ALA A 62 -16.44 5.90 6.05
C ALA A 62 -14.93 5.61 5.82
N ALA A 63 -14.58 4.53 5.11
CA ALA A 63 -13.19 4.21 4.75
C ALA A 63 -12.56 5.33 3.91
N THR A 64 -13.29 5.89 2.93
CA THR A 64 -12.83 7.03 2.12
C THR A 64 -12.52 8.24 3.00
N VAL A 65 -13.40 8.57 3.96
CA VAL A 65 -13.16 9.66 4.92
C VAL A 65 -11.91 9.40 5.75
N VAL A 66 -11.74 8.19 6.28
CA VAL A 66 -10.53 7.79 7.05
C VAL A 66 -9.27 7.99 6.21
N VAL A 67 -9.26 7.48 4.98
CA VAL A 67 -8.11 7.57 4.07
C VAL A 67 -7.80 9.02 3.69
N LEU A 68 -8.83 9.86 3.45
CA LEU A 68 -8.64 11.29 3.19
C LEU A 68 -8.04 12.01 4.40
N LEU A 69 -8.48 11.70 5.62
CA LEU A 69 -7.90 12.26 6.84
C LEU A 69 -6.42 11.86 6.98
N VAL A 70 -6.08 10.59 6.75
CA VAL A 70 -4.68 10.11 6.71
C VAL A 70 -3.90 10.82 5.61
N GLY A 71 -4.48 10.94 4.41
CA GLY A 71 -3.89 11.66 3.27
C GLY A 71 -3.59 13.13 3.59
N LEU A 72 -4.48 13.82 4.33
CA LEU A 72 -4.23 15.18 4.80
C LEU A 72 -3.02 15.24 5.74
N VAL A 73 -2.83 14.26 6.62
CA VAL A 73 -1.60 14.17 7.46
C VAL A 73 -0.37 13.96 6.58
N ALA A 74 -0.40 13.00 5.66
CA ALA A 74 0.70 12.73 4.73
C ALA A 74 1.09 13.96 3.91
N THR A 75 0.11 14.76 3.46
CA THR A 75 0.36 15.99 2.69
C THR A 75 1.08 17.07 3.52
N LYS A 76 0.92 17.10 4.85
CA LYS A 76 1.67 18.03 5.71
C LYS A 76 3.16 17.72 5.71
N PHE A 77 3.54 16.45 5.64
CA PHE A 77 4.94 16.04 5.46
C PHE A 77 5.41 16.29 4.01
N GLY A 78 4.69 15.78 3.02
CA GLY A 78 5.06 15.85 1.61
C GLY A 78 5.24 17.29 1.07
N ARG A 79 4.55 18.28 1.65
CA ARG A 79 4.76 19.69 1.33
C ARG A 79 6.08 20.26 1.86
N ARG A 80 6.72 19.61 2.83
CA ARG A 80 7.90 20.11 3.55
C ARG A 80 9.13 19.26 3.30
N PHE A 81 8.91 18.02 2.87
CA PHE A 81 9.97 17.05 2.82
C PHE A 81 9.69 16.06 1.67
N ALA A 82 10.63 15.99 0.74
CA ALA A 82 10.61 15.07 -0.39
C ALA A 82 11.54 13.90 -0.05
N SER A 83 10.98 12.68 0.03
CA SER A 83 11.69 11.49 0.47
C SER A 83 11.30 10.30 -0.38
N SER A 84 12.25 9.40 -0.62
CA SER A 84 11.99 8.09 -1.23
C SER A 84 11.49 7.06 -0.21
N GLY A 85 11.75 7.27 1.09
CA GLY A 85 11.37 6.39 2.18
C GLY A 85 9.90 6.50 2.63
N SER A 86 9.10 7.41 2.03
CA SER A 86 7.67 7.54 2.31
C SER A 86 7.36 7.68 3.82
N LEU A 87 6.39 6.90 4.34
CA LEU A 87 5.95 6.96 5.73
C LEU A 87 7.05 6.66 6.75
N TYR A 88 7.98 5.75 6.42
CA TYR A 88 9.11 5.43 7.29
C TYR A 88 9.92 6.68 7.63
N SER A 89 10.31 7.47 6.62
CA SER A 89 11.05 8.71 6.77
C SER A 89 10.22 9.79 7.47
N TYR A 90 8.90 9.86 7.21
CA TYR A 90 8.01 10.82 7.90
C TYR A 90 7.96 10.55 9.40
N VAL A 91 7.84 9.29 9.80
CA VAL A 91 7.80 8.90 11.21
C VAL A 91 9.15 9.10 11.88
N ALA A 92 10.27 8.83 11.19
CA ALA A 92 11.62 9.05 11.71
C ALA A 92 11.83 10.51 12.17
N ARG A 93 11.37 11.47 11.37
CA ARG A 93 11.51 12.91 11.66
C ARG A 93 10.68 13.38 12.88
N GLY A 94 9.58 12.71 13.18
CA GLY A 94 8.73 13.04 14.34
C GLY A 94 9.06 12.26 15.59
N LEU A 95 9.13 10.92 15.50
CA LEU A 95 9.23 9.99 16.62
C LEU A 95 10.62 9.35 16.78
N GLY A 96 11.54 9.61 15.83
CA GLY A 96 12.87 9.03 15.85
C GLY A 96 12.91 7.54 15.46
N PRO A 97 14.05 6.87 15.71
CA PRO A 97 14.35 5.53 15.20
C PRO A 97 13.34 4.45 15.58
N SER A 98 12.88 4.43 16.82
CA SER A 98 11.93 3.41 17.30
C SER A 98 10.59 3.50 16.58
N GLY A 99 10.08 4.73 16.41
CA GLY A 99 8.84 4.97 15.67
C GLY A 99 8.99 4.62 14.19
N ALA A 100 10.11 5.01 13.58
CA ALA A 100 10.44 4.67 12.19
C ALA A 100 10.44 3.17 11.97
N PHE A 101 11.18 2.42 12.81
CA PHE A 101 11.21 0.96 12.70
C PHE A 101 9.83 0.34 12.84
N ALA A 102 9.05 0.76 13.84
CA ALA A 102 7.70 0.23 14.05
C ALA A 102 6.78 0.51 12.84
N ALA A 103 6.83 1.72 12.27
CA ALA A 103 6.07 2.07 11.07
C ALA A 103 6.52 1.27 9.85
N GLY A 104 7.84 1.19 9.60
CA GLY A 104 8.40 0.43 8.50
C GLY A 104 8.11 -1.06 8.60
N TRP A 105 8.21 -1.64 9.80
CA TRP A 105 7.88 -3.04 10.03
C TRP A 105 6.39 -3.32 9.81
N GLY A 106 5.50 -2.43 10.30
CA GLY A 106 4.07 -2.49 10.00
C GLY A 106 3.79 -2.47 8.50
N LEU A 107 4.46 -1.60 7.75
CA LEU A 107 4.35 -1.54 6.29
C LEU A 107 4.87 -2.80 5.61
N VAL A 108 5.97 -3.41 6.08
CA VAL A 108 6.48 -4.69 5.56
C VAL A 108 5.43 -5.79 5.74
N ILE A 109 4.80 -5.89 6.92
CA ILE A 109 3.69 -6.81 7.16
C ILE A 109 2.54 -6.51 6.18
N GLY A 110 2.15 -5.24 6.07
CA GLY A 110 1.08 -4.78 5.19
C GLY A 110 1.32 -5.17 3.74
N TYR A 111 2.43 -4.73 3.15
CA TYR A 111 2.77 -5.01 1.75
C TYR A 111 2.93 -6.51 1.48
N THR A 112 3.48 -7.29 2.41
CA THR A 112 3.59 -8.74 2.27
C THR A 112 2.21 -9.41 2.22
N CYS A 113 1.29 -8.99 3.10
CA CYS A 113 -0.10 -9.48 3.07
C CYS A 113 -0.84 -9.09 1.78
N ILE A 114 -0.66 -7.85 1.28
CA ILE A 114 -1.25 -7.46 -0.01
C ILE A 114 -0.65 -8.26 -1.17
N SER A 115 0.64 -8.60 -1.12
CA SER A 115 1.23 -9.49 -2.12
C SER A 115 0.56 -10.88 -2.13
N MET A 116 0.18 -11.42 -0.95
CA MET A 116 -0.61 -12.65 -0.85
C MET A 116 -1.98 -12.48 -1.51
N ILE A 117 -2.68 -11.38 -1.23
CA ILE A 117 -3.97 -11.05 -1.86
C ILE A 117 -3.84 -11.00 -3.38
N GLY A 118 -2.78 -10.36 -3.87
CA GLY A 118 -2.54 -10.27 -5.31
C GLY A 118 -2.35 -11.64 -5.97
N VAL A 119 -1.57 -12.54 -5.35
CA VAL A 119 -1.39 -13.93 -5.82
C VAL A 119 -2.73 -14.68 -5.83
N VAL A 120 -3.52 -14.56 -4.75
CA VAL A 120 -4.82 -15.24 -4.62
C VAL A 120 -5.84 -14.68 -5.61
N GLY A 121 -5.94 -13.36 -5.73
CA GLY A 121 -6.84 -12.70 -6.68
C GLY A 121 -6.49 -13.03 -8.14
N THR A 122 -5.20 -13.07 -8.49
CA THR A 122 -4.74 -13.56 -9.79
C THR A 122 -5.25 -14.98 -10.05
N SER A 123 -5.19 -15.86 -9.06
CA SER A 123 -5.70 -17.24 -9.17
C SER A 123 -7.22 -17.29 -9.32
N ILE A 124 -7.98 -16.52 -8.53
CA ILE A 124 -9.46 -16.44 -8.62
C ILE A 124 -9.89 -16.11 -10.05
N TYR A 125 -9.36 -14.99 -10.57
CA TYR A 125 -9.79 -14.51 -11.89
C TYR A 125 -9.19 -15.29 -13.05
N PHE A 126 -8.08 -16.01 -12.85
CA PHE A 126 -7.60 -17.00 -13.80
C PHE A 126 -8.59 -18.18 -13.94
N TRP A 127 -9.09 -18.70 -12.82
CA TRP A 127 -10.08 -19.79 -12.84
C TRP A 127 -11.42 -19.33 -13.39
N SER A 128 -11.85 -18.13 -13.04
CA SER A 128 -13.05 -17.51 -13.62
C SER A 128 -12.93 -17.39 -15.17
N PHE A 129 -11.79 -16.87 -15.65
CA PHE A 129 -11.48 -16.79 -17.07
C PHE A 129 -11.53 -18.16 -17.77
N LEU A 130 -10.93 -19.18 -17.19
CA LEU A 130 -11.00 -20.54 -17.77
C LEU A 130 -12.45 -21.04 -17.85
N GLY A 131 -13.26 -20.77 -16.83
CA GLY A 131 -14.68 -21.08 -16.81
C GLY A 131 -15.46 -20.41 -17.94
N THR A 132 -15.21 -19.12 -18.18
CA THR A 132 -15.88 -18.34 -19.27
C THR A 132 -15.54 -18.86 -20.67
N ILE A 133 -14.38 -19.48 -20.88
CA ILE A 133 -14.00 -20.12 -22.16
C ILE A 133 -14.32 -21.62 -22.20
N GLY A 134 -15.06 -22.14 -21.19
CA GLY A 134 -15.54 -23.52 -21.17
C GLY A 134 -14.52 -24.55 -20.67
N LEU A 135 -13.43 -24.13 -20.05
CA LEU A 135 -12.42 -25.01 -19.45
C LEU A 135 -12.63 -25.08 -17.95
N THR A 136 -13.14 -26.20 -17.47
CA THR A 136 -13.30 -26.44 -16.02
C THR A 136 -12.17 -27.33 -15.52
N VAL A 137 -11.27 -26.75 -14.72
CA VAL A 137 -10.25 -27.49 -14.00
C VAL A 137 -10.60 -27.42 -12.50
N THR A 138 -10.79 -28.56 -11.88
CA THR A 138 -11.19 -28.68 -10.48
C THR A 138 -10.09 -29.34 -9.67
N GLY A 139 -9.96 -28.92 -8.40
CA GLY A 139 -9.09 -29.58 -7.43
C GLY A 139 -8.10 -28.63 -6.76
N THR A 140 -7.95 -28.78 -5.44
CA THR A 140 -7.07 -28.00 -4.57
C THR A 140 -5.62 -27.97 -5.07
N PHE A 141 -5.14 -29.10 -5.63
CA PHE A 141 -3.78 -29.19 -6.17
C PHE A 141 -3.56 -28.21 -7.33
N ALA A 142 -4.50 -28.13 -8.29
CA ALA A 142 -4.40 -27.21 -9.41
C ALA A 142 -4.39 -25.74 -8.95
N VAL A 143 -5.22 -25.41 -7.96
CA VAL A 143 -5.23 -24.07 -7.34
C VAL A 143 -3.88 -23.75 -6.68
N CYS A 144 -3.32 -24.67 -5.90
CA CYS A 144 -2.01 -24.50 -5.26
C CYS A 144 -0.88 -24.30 -6.30
N VAL A 145 -0.93 -25.04 -7.41
CA VAL A 145 0.03 -24.87 -8.52
C VAL A 145 -0.11 -23.50 -9.15
N MET A 146 -1.33 -23.02 -9.38
CA MET A 146 -1.55 -21.66 -9.93
C MET A 146 -1.05 -20.57 -8.98
N LEU A 147 -1.31 -20.68 -7.68
CA LEU A 147 -0.76 -19.77 -6.66
C LEU A 147 0.77 -19.72 -6.72
N ALA A 148 1.42 -20.90 -6.82
CA ALA A 148 2.87 -20.98 -6.94
C ALA A 148 3.37 -20.32 -8.24
N ILE A 149 2.74 -20.58 -9.39
CA ILE A 149 3.11 -20.00 -10.68
C ILE A 149 2.97 -18.47 -10.63
N ALA A 150 1.82 -17.97 -10.17
CA ALA A 150 1.56 -16.53 -10.07
C ALA A 150 2.59 -15.83 -9.16
N GLY A 151 2.86 -16.42 -7.98
CA GLY A 151 3.82 -15.85 -7.03
C GLY A 151 5.26 -15.88 -7.52
N ILE A 152 5.72 -16.99 -8.14
CA ILE A 152 7.06 -17.11 -8.73
C ILE A 152 7.21 -16.14 -9.90
N ALA A 153 6.21 -16.03 -10.78
CA ALA A 153 6.21 -15.08 -11.88
C ALA A 153 6.32 -13.64 -11.36
N ALA A 154 5.51 -13.26 -10.37
CA ALA A 154 5.57 -11.92 -9.77
C ALA A 154 6.94 -11.62 -9.15
N ALA A 155 7.52 -12.57 -8.42
CA ALA A 155 8.85 -12.44 -7.84
C ALA A 155 9.93 -12.29 -8.93
N ALA A 156 9.86 -13.08 -10.01
CA ALA A 156 10.76 -12.97 -11.14
C ALA A 156 10.68 -11.58 -11.81
N PHE A 157 9.47 -11.08 -12.07
CA PHE A 157 9.27 -9.72 -12.60
C PHE A 157 9.81 -8.64 -11.66
N ALA A 158 9.63 -8.80 -10.34
CA ALA A 158 10.17 -7.87 -9.35
C ALA A 158 11.70 -7.83 -9.35
N ILE A 159 12.38 -8.96 -9.60
CA ILE A 159 13.85 -9.03 -9.70
C ILE A 159 14.34 -8.42 -11.00
N ILE A 160 13.69 -8.75 -12.15
CA ILE A 160 14.18 -8.36 -13.51
C ILE A 160 14.06 -6.85 -13.74
N GLY A 161 13.09 -6.16 -13.12
CA GLY A 161 13.10 -4.71 -13.11
C GLY A 161 11.76 -3.98 -13.20
N ILE A 162 11.75 -2.82 -12.54
CA ILE A 162 10.57 -2.01 -12.27
C ILE A 162 10.06 -1.20 -13.48
N LYS A 163 10.95 -0.75 -14.38
CA LYS A 163 10.57 0.22 -15.44
C LYS A 163 9.56 -0.31 -16.46
N ILE A 164 9.67 -1.59 -16.82
CA ILE A 164 8.72 -2.23 -17.77
C ILE A 164 7.42 -2.56 -17.05
N SER A 165 7.51 -3.03 -15.81
CA SER A 165 6.41 -3.45 -14.97
C SER A 165 5.39 -2.31 -14.70
N THR A 166 5.86 -1.11 -14.38
CA THR A 166 4.98 0.01 -13.98
C THR A 166 4.11 0.53 -15.14
N ARG A 167 4.68 0.67 -16.34
CA ARG A 167 3.92 1.15 -17.51
C ARG A 167 2.91 0.11 -17.99
N VAL A 168 3.31 -1.16 -18.05
CA VAL A 168 2.43 -2.26 -18.41
C VAL A 168 1.31 -2.39 -17.39
N GLY A 169 1.64 -2.35 -16.09
CA GLY A 169 0.65 -2.38 -15.01
C GLY A 169 -0.37 -1.25 -15.11
N LEU A 170 0.06 -0.02 -15.41
CA LEU A 170 -0.86 1.11 -15.57
C LEU A 170 -1.81 0.94 -16.76
N VAL A 171 -1.31 0.49 -17.92
CA VAL A 171 -2.16 0.24 -19.10
C VAL A 171 -3.18 -0.86 -18.80
N LEU A 172 -2.74 -1.94 -18.17
CA LEU A 172 -3.62 -3.05 -17.78
C LEU A 172 -4.67 -2.58 -16.77
N GLU A 173 -4.28 -1.74 -15.81
CA GLU A 173 -5.21 -1.18 -14.83
C GLU A 173 -6.26 -0.27 -15.47
N ILE A 174 -5.89 0.57 -16.44
CA ILE A 174 -6.85 1.42 -17.16
C ILE A 174 -7.87 0.54 -17.92
N ILE A 175 -7.41 -0.51 -18.58
CA ILE A 175 -8.28 -1.45 -19.29
C ILE A 175 -9.21 -2.16 -18.30
N SER A 176 -8.67 -2.61 -17.18
CA SER A 176 -9.44 -3.30 -16.15
C SER A 176 -10.50 -2.39 -15.51
N VAL A 177 -10.12 -1.17 -15.11
CA VAL A 177 -11.08 -0.18 -14.57
C VAL A 177 -12.17 0.14 -15.59
N ALA A 178 -11.85 0.25 -16.88
CA ALA A 178 -12.84 0.47 -17.92
C ALA A 178 -13.79 -0.74 -18.04
N ALA A 179 -13.28 -1.96 -18.05
CA ALA A 179 -14.10 -3.18 -18.11
C ALA A 179 -15.04 -3.30 -16.89
N VAL A 180 -14.52 -3.13 -15.67
CA VAL A 180 -15.31 -3.09 -14.43
C VAL A 180 -16.34 -1.96 -14.50
N GLY A 181 -15.95 -0.77 -14.96
CA GLY A 181 -16.84 0.39 -15.12
C GLY A 181 -18.02 0.11 -16.05
N ILE A 182 -17.78 -0.58 -17.17
CA ILE A 182 -18.85 -1.00 -18.10
C ILE A 182 -19.85 -1.90 -17.40
N VAL A 183 -19.39 -2.87 -16.60
CA VAL A 183 -20.27 -3.75 -15.84
C VAL A 183 -21.11 -2.95 -14.86
N LEU A 184 -20.47 -2.11 -14.03
CA LEU A 184 -21.16 -1.30 -13.02
C LEU A 184 -22.18 -0.35 -13.65
N ILE A 185 -21.82 0.36 -14.72
CA ILE A 185 -22.74 1.29 -15.42
C ILE A 185 -23.93 0.51 -16.02
N THR A 186 -23.68 -0.65 -16.63
CA THR A 186 -24.77 -1.47 -17.22
C THR A 186 -25.76 -1.93 -16.17
N VAL A 187 -25.26 -2.36 -14.99
CA VAL A 187 -26.10 -2.77 -13.86
C VAL A 187 -26.94 -1.59 -13.36
N LEU A 188 -26.32 -0.41 -13.17
CA LEU A 188 -27.01 0.80 -12.75
C LEU A 188 -28.10 1.25 -13.74
N VAL A 189 -27.80 1.17 -15.05
CA VAL A 189 -28.78 1.53 -16.09
C VAL A 189 -29.94 0.55 -16.14
N LYS A 190 -29.67 -0.75 -16.01
CA LYS A 190 -30.71 -1.80 -16.05
C LYS A 190 -31.63 -1.79 -14.84
N ASN A 191 -31.07 -1.60 -13.64
CA ASN A 191 -31.85 -1.59 -12.41
C ASN A 191 -32.47 -0.22 -12.11
N GLY A 192 -32.15 0.79 -12.92
CA GLY A 192 -32.53 2.18 -12.72
C GLY A 192 -31.78 2.83 -11.55
N PHE A 193 -31.57 4.14 -11.62
CA PHE A 193 -31.05 4.93 -10.50
C PHE A 193 -32.03 5.02 -9.30
N THR A 194 -33.24 4.55 -9.49
CA THR A 194 -34.30 4.39 -8.48
C THR A 194 -34.18 3.05 -7.75
N GLY A 195 -32.94 2.51 -7.67
CA GLY A 195 -32.65 1.29 -6.96
C GLY A 195 -33.38 1.24 -5.63
N GLU A 196 -33.77 0.06 -5.23
CA GLU A 196 -34.60 -0.20 -4.04
C GLU A 196 -34.23 0.74 -2.89
N VAL A 197 -35.24 1.53 -2.48
CA VAL A 197 -35.15 2.45 -1.33
C VAL A 197 -34.62 1.72 -0.08
N SER A 198 -34.74 0.39 -0.05
CA SER A 198 -34.19 -0.51 0.97
C SER A 198 -32.68 -0.35 1.21
N GLN A 199 -31.86 -0.08 0.15
CA GLN A 199 -30.41 0.14 0.34
C GLN A 199 -30.05 1.46 1.01
N PHE A 200 -30.95 2.45 0.94
CA PHE A 200 -30.81 3.72 1.64
C PHE A 200 -31.59 3.74 2.95
N SER A 201 -32.43 2.72 3.18
CA SER A 201 -33.09 2.51 4.48
C SER A 201 -32.00 2.14 5.49
N LEU A 202 -31.97 2.87 6.60
CA LEU A 202 -31.10 2.55 7.73
C LEU A 202 -31.71 1.42 8.59
N ASP A 203 -32.87 0.86 8.20
CA ASP A 203 -33.53 -0.23 8.90
C ASP A 203 -32.73 -1.52 8.74
N GLY A 204 -32.35 -2.13 9.85
CA GLY A 204 -31.55 -3.35 9.88
C GLY A 204 -30.04 -3.16 9.69
N LEU A 205 -29.54 -1.91 9.61
CA LEU A 205 -28.11 -1.66 9.56
C LEU A 205 -27.42 -2.11 10.86
N SER A 206 -26.48 -3.02 10.73
CA SER A 206 -25.54 -3.34 11.81
C SER A 206 -24.46 -2.28 11.86
N PHE A 207 -24.53 -1.38 12.83
CA PHE A 207 -23.48 -0.37 13.02
C PHE A 207 -22.11 -1.00 13.27
N ASP A 208 -22.06 -2.12 14.00
CA ASP A 208 -20.84 -2.88 14.24
C ASP A 208 -20.34 -3.53 12.96
N GLY A 209 -21.20 -4.08 12.13
CA GLY A 209 -20.85 -4.64 10.82
C GLY A 209 -20.29 -3.59 9.86
N VAL A 210 -20.92 -2.41 9.78
CA VAL A 210 -20.40 -1.28 8.98
C VAL A 210 -19.01 -0.86 9.47
N THR A 211 -18.82 -0.76 10.79
CA THR A 211 -17.53 -0.35 11.38
C THR A 211 -16.44 -1.42 11.14
N PHE A 212 -16.78 -2.69 11.25
CA PHE A 212 -15.87 -3.79 10.90
C PHE A 212 -15.49 -3.71 9.41
N GLY A 213 -16.46 -3.46 8.55
CA GLY A 213 -16.25 -3.27 7.11
C GLY A 213 -15.32 -2.12 6.75
N ILE A 214 -15.13 -1.12 7.63
CA ILE A 214 -14.18 -0.01 7.38
C ILE A 214 -12.75 -0.53 7.21
N VAL A 215 -12.30 -1.53 7.98
CA VAL A 215 -10.94 -2.08 7.85
C VAL A 215 -10.74 -2.71 6.47
N LEU A 216 -11.71 -3.51 6.01
CA LEU A 216 -11.68 -4.08 4.68
C LEU A 216 -11.84 -3.02 3.58
N GLY A 217 -12.62 -1.97 3.86
CA GLY A 217 -12.73 -0.79 2.99
C GLY A 217 -11.40 -0.04 2.86
N VAL A 218 -10.71 0.21 3.97
CA VAL A 218 -9.37 0.84 3.97
C VAL A 218 -8.34 -0.02 3.23
N LEU A 219 -8.46 -1.37 3.30
CA LEU A 219 -7.65 -2.30 2.53
C LEU A 219 -7.65 -1.96 1.03
N GLY A 220 -8.81 -1.61 0.48
CA GLY A 220 -8.93 -1.25 -0.93
C GLY A 220 -8.16 0.01 -1.33
N PHE A 221 -7.77 0.86 -0.39
CA PHE A 221 -7.01 2.09 -0.67
C PHE A 221 -5.51 1.95 -0.47
N VAL A 222 -5.03 0.81 0.02
CA VAL A 222 -3.61 0.59 0.26
C VAL A 222 -2.81 0.90 -1.00
N GLY A 223 -1.73 1.68 -0.84
CA GLY A 223 -0.92 2.15 -1.96
C GLY A 223 -1.19 3.61 -2.37
N PHE A 224 -2.26 4.26 -1.86
CA PHE A 224 -2.53 5.68 -2.17
C PHE A 224 -1.39 6.60 -1.73
N GLU A 225 -0.65 6.22 -0.70
CA GLU A 225 0.53 6.91 -0.19
C GLU A 225 1.79 6.66 -1.03
N SER A 226 1.77 5.72 -1.97
CA SER A 226 2.95 5.36 -2.78
C SER A 226 3.49 6.53 -3.61
N ALA A 227 2.66 7.51 -3.94
CA ALA A 227 3.10 8.79 -4.51
C ALA A 227 4.17 9.47 -3.64
N ALA A 228 4.14 9.30 -2.31
CA ALA A 228 5.11 9.90 -1.41
C ALA A 228 6.52 9.32 -1.59
N SER A 229 6.67 8.09 -2.09
CA SER A 229 7.97 7.48 -2.36
C SER A 229 8.64 8.02 -3.63
N LEU A 230 7.93 8.80 -4.45
CA LEU A 230 8.44 9.41 -5.67
C LEU A 230 9.00 10.83 -5.45
N GLY A 231 9.27 11.19 -4.19
CA GLY A 231 9.72 12.53 -3.83
C GLY A 231 10.97 13.00 -4.57
N ALA A 232 11.94 12.12 -4.79
CA ALA A 232 13.18 12.44 -5.51
C ALA A 232 12.99 12.52 -7.04
N GLU A 233 11.99 11.81 -7.59
CA GLU A 233 11.78 11.66 -9.03
C GLU A 233 10.79 12.68 -9.61
N ALA A 234 9.93 13.27 -8.77
CA ALA A 234 8.92 14.23 -9.18
C ALA A 234 9.53 15.61 -9.50
N ARG A 235 9.04 16.29 -10.57
CA ARG A 235 9.51 17.65 -10.95
C ARG A 235 9.18 18.72 -9.89
N ASP A 236 8.00 18.62 -9.29
CA ASP A 236 7.55 19.51 -8.20
C ASP A 236 6.93 18.62 -7.09
N PRO A 237 7.76 17.97 -6.27
CA PRO A 237 7.29 17.00 -5.28
C PRO A 237 6.33 17.62 -4.26
N HIS A 238 6.57 18.88 -3.87
CA HIS A 238 5.79 19.57 -2.85
C HIS A 238 4.33 19.86 -3.26
N ARG A 239 4.05 19.85 -4.57
CA ARG A 239 2.70 20.00 -5.13
C ARG A 239 2.17 18.71 -5.73
N ALA A 240 3.02 17.96 -6.42
CA ALA A 240 2.61 16.74 -7.12
C ALA A 240 2.17 15.65 -6.12
N ILE A 241 2.95 15.40 -5.06
CA ILE A 241 2.65 14.36 -4.06
C ILE A 241 1.33 14.63 -3.34
N PRO A 242 1.09 15.83 -2.72
CA PRO A 242 -0.18 16.09 -2.06
C PRO A 242 -1.40 15.95 -2.97
N ARG A 243 -1.29 16.39 -4.22
CA ARG A 243 -2.39 16.27 -5.19
C ARG A 243 -2.62 14.83 -5.63
N ALA A 244 -1.56 14.05 -5.82
CA ALA A 244 -1.67 12.64 -6.18
C ALA A 244 -2.31 11.83 -5.05
N VAL A 245 -1.83 11.98 -3.82
CA VAL A 245 -2.35 11.27 -2.64
C VAL A 245 -3.84 11.55 -2.42
N LEU A 246 -4.25 12.83 -2.38
CA LEU A 246 -5.65 13.17 -2.14
C LEU A 246 -6.52 12.91 -3.38
N GLY A 247 -6.02 13.20 -4.57
CA GLY A 247 -6.76 12.99 -5.82
C GLY A 247 -7.03 11.52 -6.10
N SER A 248 -6.05 10.64 -5.91
CA SER A 248 -6.25 9.19 -6.04
C SER A 248 -7.23 8.65 -4.99
N ALA A 249 -7.13 9.09 -3.73
CA ALA A 249 -8.06 8.67 -2.67
C ALA A 249 -9.52 9.06 -2.98
N VAL A 250 -9.76 10.28 -3.49
CA VAL A 250 -11.12 10.72 -3.90
C VAL A 250 -11.61 9.92 -5.09
N LEU A 251 -10.81 9.82 -6.16
CA LEU A 251 -11.18 9.13 -7.39
C LEU A 251 -11.55 7.66 -7.11
N VAL A 252 -10.68 6.98 -6.39
CA VAL A 252 -10.86 5.56 -6.06
C VAL A 252 -11.99 5.38 -5.04
N GLY A 253 -12.13 6.30 -4.08
CA GLY A 253 -13.24 6.28 -3.13
C GLY A 253 -14.61 6.33 -3.80
N VAL A 254 -14.77 7.22 -4.79
CA VAL A 254 -16.01 7.29 -5.59
C VAL A 254 -16.25 5.96 -6.33
N LEU A 255 -15.21 5.40 -6.96
CA LEU A 255 -15.32 4.11 -7.64
C LEU A 255 -15.80 3.00 -6.69
N TYR A 256 -15.21 2.92 -5.49
CA TYR A 256 -15.56 1.86 -4.53
C TYR A 256 -16.96 2.01 -3.94
N ILE A 257 -17.39 3.24 -3.66
CA ILE A 257 -18.77 3.50 -3.19
C ILE A 257 -19.78 3.07 -4.27
N VAL A 258 -19.51 3.45 -5.54
CA VAL A 258 -20.34 3.04 -6.67
C VAL A 258 -20.31 1.53 -6.86
N ALA A 259 -19.13 0.90 -6.81
CA ALA A 259 -18.99 -0.54 -6.96
C ALA A 259 -19.76 -1.29 -5.85
N ALA A 260 -19.58 -0.90 -4.58
CA ALA A 260 -20.25 -1.51 -3.45
C ALA A 260 -21.78 -1.44 -3.57
N TYR A 261 -22.29 -0.24 -3.88
CA TYR A 261 -23.73 -0.04 -4.10
C TYR A 261 -24.24 -0.92 -5.25
N THR A 262 -23.56 -0.83 -6.41
CA THR A 262 -23.99 -1.51 -7.64
C THR A 262 -23.93 -3.03 -7.51
N MET A 263 -22.93 -3.58 -6.80
CA MET A 263 -22.82 -5.02 -6.61
C MET A 263 -23.97 -5.55 -5.76
N VAL A 264 -24.30 -4.91 -4.64
CA VAL A 264 -25.44 -5.35 -3.82
C VAL A 264 -26.76 -5.26 -4.62
N VAL A 265 -26.98 -4.16 -5.38
CA VAL A 265 -28.15 -4.03 -6.25
C VAL A 265 -28.19 -5.12 -7.32
N GLY A 266 -27.07 -5.35 -7.98
CA GLY A 266 -27.00 -6.27 -9.13
C GLY A 266 -27.11 -7.74 -8.76
N PHE A 267 -26.74 -8.12 -7.54
CA PHE A 267 -26.97 -9.45 -6.99
C PHE A 267 -28.38 -9.61 -6.39
N GLY A 268 -29.05 -8.48 -6.11
CA GLY A 268 -30.40 -8.43 -5.51
C GLY A 268 -30.39 -8.47 -3.99
N THR A 269 -29.51 -9.24 -3.37
CA THR A 269 -29.33 -9.30 -1.91
C THR A 269 -27.84 -9.37 -1.54
N PRO A 270 -27.46 -8.88 -0.33
CA PRO A 270 -26.08 -9.01 0.16
C PRO A 270 -25.62 -10.48 0.27
N GLU A 271 -26.51 -11.39 0.68
CA GLU A 271 -26.23 -12.82 0.83
C GLU A 271 -25.80 -13.43 -0.51
N ALA A 272 -26.56 -13.15 -1.59
CA ALA A 272 -26.21 -13.64 -2.92
C ALA A 272 -24.84 -13.12 -3.41
N LEU A 273 -24.46 -11.91 -3.00
CA LEU A 273 -23.13 -11.36 -3.28
C LEU A 273 -22.03 -12.11 -2.53
N THR A 274 -22.28 -12.49 -1.27
CA THR A 274 -21.26 -13.17 -0.44
C THR A 274 -21.01 -14.61 -0.85
N GLU A 275 -21.92 -15.25 -1.57
CA GLU A 275 -21.78 -16.59 -2.11
C GLU A 275 -20.95 -16.65 -3.41
N SER A 276 -20.65 -15.51 -3.99
CA SER A 276 -19.91 -15.43 -5.26
C SER A 276 -18.41 -15.60 -5.08
N GLY A 277 -17.82 -16.49 -5.86
CA GLY A 277 -16.37 -16.71 -5.87
C GLY A 277 -15.58 -15.69 -6.72
N ALA A 278 -16.22 -15.07 -7.73
CA ALA A 278 -15.67 -14.03 -8.60
C ALA A 278 -16.70 -12.91 -8.82
N PRO A 279 -16.96 -12.06 -7.81
CA PRO A 279 -18.16 -11.23 -7.74
C PRO A 279 -18.43 -10.33 -8.95
N ILE A 280 -17.40 -9.69 -9.52
CA ILE A 280 -17.61 -8.80 -10.67
C ILE A 280 -17.89 -9.58 -11.97
N SER A 281 -17.30 -10.75 -12.14
CA SER A 281 -17.53 -11.63 -13.28
C SER A 281 -18.94 -12.22 -13.24
N ASP A 282 -19.34 -12.76 -12.09
CA ASP A 282 -20.68 -13.27 -11.87
C ASP A 282 -21.75 -12.17 -12.04
N LEU A 283 -21.43 -10.93 -11.62
CA LEU A 283 -22.29 -9.77 -11.84
C LEU A 283 -22.47 -9.48 -13.34
N ALA A 284 -21.38 -9.57 -14.12
CA ALA A 284 -21.42 -9.38 -15.56
C ALA A 284 -22.32 -10.43 -16.24
N GLU A 285 -22.16 -11.71 -15.90
CA GLU A 285 -22.96 -12.81 -16.43
C GLU A 285 -24.45 -12.66 -16.10
N ARG A 286 -24.78 -12.41 -14.83
CA ARG A 286 -26.17 -12.18 -14.37
C ARG A 286 -26.87 -11.03 -15.07
N ASN A 287 -26.11 -10.03 -15.51
CA ASN A 287 -26.65 -8.86 -16.19
C ASN A 287 -26.55 -8.93 -17.72
N GLY A 288 -26.28 -10.09 -18.31
CA GLY A 288 -26.28 -10.31 -19.76
C GLY A 288 -25.03 -9.76 -20.45
N LEU A 289 -23.94 -9.57 -19.71
CA LEU A 289 -22.62 -9.18 -20.20
C LEU A 289 -21.67 -10.37 -20.28
N GLY A 290 -22.17 -11.61 -20.31
CA GLY A 290 -21.35 -12.84 -20.36
C GLY A 290 -20.39 -12.85 -21.55
N SER A 291 -20.74 -12.19 -22.68
CA SER A 291 -19.86 -12.06 -23.84
C SER A 291 -18.57 -11.29 -23.58
N ILE A 292 -18.52 -10.44 -22.55
CA ILE A 292 -17.33 -9.68 -22.14
C ILE A 292 -16.75 -10.12 -20.78
N ALA A 293 -17.35 -11.10 -20.12
CA ALA A 293 -16.90 -11.59 -18.81
C ALA A 293 -15.43 -12.02 -18.84
N TRP A 294 -14.98 -12.69 -19.91
CA TRP A 294 -13.58 -13.07 -20.11
C TRP A 294 -12.62 -11.86 -20.11
N LEU A 295 -13.05 -10.71 -20.63
CA LEU A 295 -12.25 -9.49 -20.65
C LEU A 295 -12.16 -8.87 -19.23
N VAL A 296 -13.26 -8.93 -18.48
CA VAL A 296 -13.31 -8.52 -17.09
C VAL A 296 -12.35 -9.39 -16.25
N ASP A 297 -12.42 -10.71 -16.40
CA ASP A 297 -11.55 -11.65 -15.73
C ASP A 297 -10.07 -11.39 -16.01
N LEU A 298 -9.69 -11.24 -17.27
CA LEU A 298 -8.31 -10.94 -17.66
C LEU A 298 -7.85 -9.59 -17.13
N GLY A 299 -8.72 -8.57 -17.15
CA GLY A 299 -8.41 -7.25 -16.62
C GLY A 299 -8.15 -7.29 -15.13
N VAL A 300 -9.05 -7.89 -14.36
CA VAL A 300 -8.94 -7.97 -12.90
C VAL A 300 -7.77 -8.88 -12.49
N MET A 301 -7.57 -10.01 -13.20
CA MET A 301 -6.40 -10.88 -13.02
C MET A 301 -5.09 -10.09 -13.19
N ALA A 302 -4.99 -9.29 -14.24
CA ALA A 302 -3.81 -8.49 -14.52
C ALA A 302 -3.59 -7.40 -13.44
N SER A 303 -4.67 -6.80 -12.93
CA SER A 303 -4.63 -5.83 -11.82
C SER A 303 -4.10 -6.49 -10.53
N PHE A 304 -4.60 -7.66 -10.15
CA PHE A 304 -4.08 -8.43 -9.01
C PHE A 304 -2.61 -8.81 -9.18
N PHE A 305 -2.22 -9.21 -10.39
CA PHE A 305 -0.83 -9.51 -10.68
C PHE A 305 0.07 -8.28 -10.56
N ALA A 306 -0.39 -7.13 -11.07
CA ALA A 306 0.35 -5.87 -10.98
C ALA A 306 0.52 -5.40 -9.53
N VAL A 307 -0.52 -5.48 -8.69
CA VAL A 307 -0.41 -5.12 -7.27
C VAL A 307 0.51 -6.07 -6.51
N THR A 308 0.56 -7.35 -6.87
CA THR A 308 1.52 -8.31 -6.30
C THR A 308 2.95 -7.81 -6.51
N ILE A 309 3.30 -7.45 -7.74
CA ILE A 309 4.64 -6.94 -8.09
C ILE A 309 4.92 -5.62 -7.37
N ALA A 310 3.95 -4.71 -7.33
CA ALA A 310 4.11 -3.42 -6.66
C ALA A 310 4.39 -3.59 -5.15
N CYS A 311 3.64 -4.46 -4.50
CA CYS A 311 3.75 -4.68 -3.05
C CYS A 311 5.00 -5.47 -2.65
N ILE A 312 5.41 -6.48 -3.44
CA ILE A 312 6.69 -7.17 -3.19
C ILE A 312 7.88 -6.21 -3.37
N ASN A 313 7.82 -5.30 -4.33
CA ASN A 313 8.82 -4.27 -4.52
C ASN A 313 8.84 -3.29 -3.33
N ALA A 314 7.68 -2.85 -2.85
CA ALA A 314 7.58 -1.91 -1.73
C ALA A 314 8.10 -2.53 -0.43
N SER A 315 7.66 -3.74 -0.07
CA SER A 315 8.14 -4.44 1.13
C SER A 315 9.64 -4.73 1.07
N SER A 316 10.15 -5.18 -0.09
CA SER A 316 11.58 -5.48 -0.25
C SER A 316 12.46 -4.23 -0.22
N ARG A 317 11.99 -3.07 -0.67
CA ARG A 317 12.72 -1.79 -0.54
C ARG A 317 12.83 -1.35 0.91
N ILE A 318 11.76 -1.48 1.71
CA ILE A 318 11.82 -1.15 3.14
C ILE A 318 12.81 -2.08 3.85
N LEU A 319 12.75 -3.40 3.59
CA LEU A 319 13.69 -4.36 4.15
C LEU A 319 15.13 -4.07 3.70
N TYR A 320 15.32 -3.68 2.45
CA TYR A 320 16.62 -3.28 1.89
C TYR A 320 17.19 -2.06 2.64
N THR A 321 16.38 -1.00 2.78
CA THR A 321 16.80 0.21 3.52
C THR A 321 17.16 -0.12 4.96
N MET A 322 16.34 -0.91 5.66
CA MET A 322 16.65 -1.35 7.03
C MET A 322 17.90 -2.24 7.09
N GLY A 323 18.22 -2.98 6.03
CA GLY A 323 19.45 -3.77 5.91
C GLY A 323 20.67 -2.89 5.65
N GLU A 324 20.57 -1.82 4.84
CA GLU A 324 21.63 -0.85 4.63
C GLU A 324 21.91 0.00 5.88
N GLU A 325 20.87 0.31 6.64
CA GLU A 325 20.97 1.00 7.94
C GLU A 325 21.46 0.08 9.08
N ASP A 326 21.84 -1.17 8.80
CA ASP A 326 22.28 -2.17 9.78
C ASP A 326 21.25 -2.51 10.89
N ILE A 327 19.98 -2.12 10.72
CA ILE A 327 18.88 -2.48 11.65
C ILE A 327 18.46 -3.94 11.43
N LEU A 328 18.43 -4.38 10.20
CA LEU A 328 18.23 -5.77 9.80
C LEU A 328 19.55 -6.37 9.28
N PRO A 329 19.65 -7.70 9.12
CA PRO A 329 20.86 -8.31 8.60
C PRO A 329 21.32 -7.68 7.28
N ARG A 330 22.60 -7.34 7.17
CA ARG A 330 23.23 -6.68 5.99
C ARG A 330 22.97 -7.39 4.67
N ALA A 331 22.68 -8.69 4.70
CA ALA A 331 22.33 -9.45 3.51
C ALA A 331 21.09 -8.87 2.80
N LEU A 332 20.13 -8.30 3.55
CA LEU A 332 18.93 -7.67 3.00
C LEU A 332 19.24 -6.37 2.25
N GLY A 333 20.31 -5.67 2.64
CA GLY A 333 20.81 -4.46 1.96
C GLY A 333 21.63 -4.74 0.68
N GLN A 334 21.49 -5.93 0.08
CA GLN A 334 22.18 -6.26 -1.16
C GLN A 334 21.30 -6.08 -2.39
N ALA A 335 21.81 -5.27 -3.35
CA ALA A 335 21.18 -5.10 -4.65
C ALA A 335 21.78 -6.04 -5.71
N HIS A 336 20.94 -6.50 -6.63
CA HIS A 336 21.39 -7.32 -7.77
C HIS A 336 22.31 -6.52 -8.68
N ARG A 337 23.44 -7.08 -9.07
CA ARG A 337 24.50 -6.38 -9.84
C ARG A 337 24.02 -5.80 -11.18
N SER A 338 23.19 -6.53 -11.92
CA SER A 338 22.71 -6.12 -13.25
C SER A 338 21.38 -5.38 -13.18
N TYR A 339 20.42 -5.85 -12.35
CA TYR A 339 19.07 -5.31 -12.29
C TYR A 339 18.91 -4.17 -11.27
N ARG A 340 19.88 -4.00 -10.37
CA ARG A 340 19.85 -3.00 -9.28
C ARG A 340 18.59 -3.07 -8.42
N THR A 341 18.06 -4.29 -8.21
CA THR A 341 16.88 -4.59 -7.41
C THR A 341 17.27 -5.27 -6.11
N PRO A 342 16.50 -5.14 -5.01
CA PRO A 342 16.80 -5.75 -3.71
C PRO A 342 16.48 -7.26 -3.70
N TYR A 343 17.21 -8.06 -4.47
CA TYR A 343 16.89 -9.46 -4.75
C TYR A 343 16.87 -10.35 -3.50
N VAL A 344 17.70 -10.06 -2.49
CA VAL A 344 17.71 -10.83 -1.23
C VAL A 344 16.44 -10.57 -0.43
N ALA A 345 16.02 -9.31 -0.33
CA ALA A 345 14.77 -8.96 0.33
C ALA A 345 13.56 -9.56 -0.40
N ILE A 346 13.56 -9.54 -1.75
CA ILE A 346 12.53 -10.23 -2.57
C ILE A 346 12.54 -11.73 -2.27
N ALA A 347 13.72 -12.37 -2.18
CA ALA A 347 13.84 -13.80 -1.87
C ALA A 347 13.34 -14.16 -0.47
N VAL A 348 13.24 -13.22 0.45
CA VAL A 348 12.61 -13.41 1.78
C VAL A 348 11.09 -13.26 1.70
N VAL A 349 10.59 -12.24 1.00
CA VAL A 349 9.15 -11.96 0.91
C VAL A 349 8.43 -12.97 0.02
N ALA A 350 9.02 -13.37 -1.11
CA ALA A 350 8.39 -14.23 -2.09
C ALA A 350 7.94 -15.61 -1.54
N PRO A 351 8.75 -16.35 -0.78
CA PRO A 351 8.27 -17.60 -0.18
C PRO A 351 7.09 -17.39 0.76
N ILE A 352 7.08 -16.32 1.55
CA ILE A 352 6.00 -16.03 2.50
C ILE A 352 4.69 -15.79 1.75
N MET A 353 4.72 -14.95 0.70
CA MET A 353 3.51 -14.62 -0.08
C MET A 353 2.98 -15.82 -0.90
N ILE A 354 3.79 -16.84 -1.15
CA ILE A 354 3.39 -18.05 -1.88
C ILE A 354 2.90 -19.13 -0.92
N ILE A 355 3.72 -19.43 0.10
CA ILE A 355 3.48 -20.58 0.99
C ILE A 355 2.27 -20.35 1.88
N VAL A 356 2.08 -19.15 2.42
CA VAL A 356 0.96 -18.88 3.34
C VAL A 356 -0.40 -19.12 2.65
N PRO A 357 -0.70 -18.52 1.47
CA PRO A 357 -1.94 -18.83 0.76
C PRO A 357 -2.09 -20.32 0.40
N ILE A 358 -1.01 -20.97 -0.04
CA ILE A 358 -1.04 -22.41 -0.36
C ILE A 358 -1.43 -23.25 0.86
N VAL A 359 -0.83 -22.98 2.03
CA VAL A 359 -1.14 -23.70 3.27
C VAL A 359 -2.59 -23.49 3.68
N LEU A 360 -3.12 -22.28 3.58
CA LEU A 360 -4.51 -21.98 3.90
C LEU A 360 -5.48 -22.71 2.95
N VAL A 361 -5.22 -22.66 1.63
CA VAL A 361 -6.04 -23.34 0.62
C VAL A 361 -5.95 -24.86 0.75
N ALA A 362 -4.77 -25.41 0.99
CA ALA A 362 -4.59 -26.84 1.25
C ALA A 362 -5.28 -27.29 2.55
N GLY A 363 -5.44 -26.38 3.52
CA GLY A 363 -6.23 -26.55 4.73
C GLY A 363 -7.74 -26.41 4.53
N GLY A 364 -8.22 -26.19 3.30
CA GLY A 364 -9.64 -26.11 2.98
C GLY A 364 -10.24 -24.69 3.06
N VAL A 365 -9.40 -23.65 3.19
CA VAL A 365 -9.88 -22.26 3.19
C VAL A 365 -10.18 -21.82 1.75
N GLU A 366 -11.35 -21.26 1.51
CA GLU A 366 -11.72 -20.68 0.22
C GLU A 366 -10.86 -19.48 -0.14
N LEU A 367 -10.56 -19.29 -1.44
CA LEU A 367 -9.68 -18.24 -1.93
C LEU A 367 -10.11 -16.84 -1.48
N LEU A 368 -11.41 -16.53 -1.53
CA LEU A 368 -11.92 -15.21 -1.12
C LEU A 368 -11.71 -14.97 0.38
N ASN A 369 -11.87 -16.01 1.20
CA ASN A 369 -11.60 -15.94 2.64
C ASN A 369 -10.11 -15.73 2.94
N VAL A 370 -9.20 -16.32 2.13
CA VAL A 370 -7.76 -16.05 2.24
C VAL A 370 -7.47 -14.57 2.01
N ILE A 371 -8.13 -13.94 1.02
CA ILE A 371 -8.06 -12.48 0.82
C ILE A 371 -8.52 -11.73 2.08
N GLY A 372 -9.65 -12.13 2.66
CA GLY A 372 -10.18 -11.50 3.87
C GLY A 372 -9.23 -11.58 5.06
N TYR A 373 -8.68 -12.75 5.33
CA TYR A 373 -7.77 -12.97 6.48
C TYR A 373 -6.45 -12.23 6.33
N THR A 374 -5.77 -12.42 5.20
CA THR A 374 -4.50 -11.75 4.92
C THR A 374 -4.69 -10.24 4.78
N GLY A 375 -5.82 -9.82 4.20
CA GLY A 375 -6.20 -8.41 4.07
C GLY A 375 -6.40 -7.71 5.40
N THR A 376 -7.07 -8.35 6.35
CA THR A 376 -7.27 -7.79 7.68
C THR A 376 -5.95 -7.59 8.42
N VAL A 377 -5.07 -8.59 8.43
CA VAL A 377 -3.72 -8.48 9.02
C VAL A 377 -2.91 -7.38 8.32
N GLY A 378 -2.94 -7.34 6.98
CA GLY A 378 -2.26 -6.33 6.18
C GLY A 378 -2.74 -4.92 6.48
N THR A 379 -4.06 -4.72 6.58
CA THR A 379 -4.65 -3.41 6.90
C THR A 379 -4.20 -2.90 8.26
N PHE A 380 -4.12 -3.76 9.27
CA PHE A 380 -3.57 -3.36 10.57
C PHE A 380 -2.12 -2.91 10.48
N GLY A 381 -1.31 -3.52 9.60
CA GLY A 381 0.06 -3.08 9.33
C GLY A 381 0.12 -1.66 8.79
N TYR A 382 -0.72 -1.32 7.82
CA TYR A 382 -0.83 0.04 7.30
C TYR A 382 -1.40 1.02 8.32
N MET A 383 -2.44 0.61 9.06
CA MET A 383 -3.02 1.44 10.11
C MET A 383 -2.00 1.79 11.18
N LEU A 384 -1.08 0.89 11.54
CA LEU A 384 0.04 1.18 12.43
C LEU A 384 0.96 2.27 11.85
N GLY A 385 1.33 2.16 10.56
CA GLY A 385 2.12 3.18 9.87
C GLY A 385 1.42 4.54 9.85
N TYR A 386 0.13 4.58 9.52
CA TYR A 386 -0.69 5.79 9.51
C TYR A 386 -0.86 6.40 10.89
N LEU A 387 -1.08 5.56 11.91
CA LEU A 387 -1.18 5.98 13.32
C LEU A 387 0.10 6.67 13.78
N LEU A 388 1.25 6.01 13.54
CA LEU A 388 2.55 6.55 13.94
C LEU A 388 2.89 7.82 13.17
N MET A 389 2.54 7.92 11.88
CA MET A 389 2.69 9.15 11.09
C MET A 389 1.82 10.28 11.65
N ALA A 390 0.57 10.00 12.04
CA ALA A 390 -0.31 11.00 12.64
C ALA A 390 0.24 11.49 13.99
N ILE A 391 0.72 10.57 14.84
CA ILE A 391 1.38 10.92 16.10
C ILE A 391 2.67 11.74 15.86
N ALA A 392 3.44 11.41 14.81
CA ALA A 392 4.69 12.09 14.47
C ALA A 392 4.47 13.56 14.06
N LEU A 393 3.33 13.90 13.43
CA LEU A 393 3.08 15.21 12.84
C LEU A 393 3.23 16.39 13.84
N PRO A 394 2.62 16.40 15.03
CA PRO A 394 2.79 17.50 15.98
C PRO A 394 4.24 17.70 16.44
N PHE A 395 4.95 16.60 16.67
CA PHE A 395 6.37 16.65 17.08
C PHE A 395 7.25 17.18 15.96
N PHE A 396 7.03 16.73 14.73
CA PHE A 396 7.73 17.22 13.55
C PHE A 396 7.53 18.74 13.35
N LEU A 397 6.29 19.24 13.41
CA LEU A 397 5.99 20.65 13.24
C LEU A 397 6.56 21.51 14.38
N ARG A 398 6.55 21.00 15.62
CA ARG A 398 7.16 21.71 16.77
C ARG A 398 8.68 21.87 16.60
N ARG A 399 9.39 20.83 16.15
CA ARG A 399 10.83 20.88 15.89
C ARG A 399 11.21 21.91 14.80
N ARG A 400 10.28 22.23 13.91
CA ARG A 400 10.46 23.22 12.82
C ARG A 400 9.97 24.62 13.18
N ASN A 401 9.48 24.84 14.39
CA ASN A 401 8.81 26.07 14.80
C ASN A 401 7.59 26.43 13.94
N GLU A 402 6.93 25.42 13.34
CA GLU A 402 5.74 25.55 12.49
C GLU A 402 4.49 24.95 13.18
N ALA A 403 4.49 24.91 14.51
CA ALA A 403 3.37 24.34 15.29
C ALA A 403 2.06 25.06 14.94
N ASN A 404 1.05 24.27 14.53
CA ASN A 404 -0.27 24.77 14.18
C ASN A 404 -1.34 23.97 14.92
N PRO A 405 -2.23 24.62 15.69
CA PRO A 405 -3.31 23.93 16.41
C PRO A 405 -4.16 23.06 15.51
N LEU A 406 -4.52 23.54 14.30
CA LEU A 406 -5.33 22.77 13.35
C LEU A 406 -4.65 21.46 12.92
N SER A 407 -3.33 21.46 12.71
CA SER A 407 -2.58 20.24 12.39
C SER A 407 -2.51 19.28 13.57
N THR A 408 -2.47 19.77 14.80
CA THR A 408 -2.54 18.95 16.00
C THR A 408 -3.93 18.34 16.17
N VAL A 409 -4.99 19.11 15.96
CA VAL A 409 -6.38 18.61 15.99
C VAL A 409 -6.56 17.52 14.91
N LEU A 410 -6.09 17.75 13.69
CA LEU A 410 -6.14 16.75 12.62
C LEU A 410 -5.43 15.45 13.05
N ALA A 411 -4.22 15.55 13.63
CA ALA A 411 -3.49 14.39 14.12
C ALA A 411 -4.27 13.62 15.19
N VAL A 412 -4.85 14.34 16.17
CA VAL A 412 -5.66 13.72 17.23
C VAL A 412 -6.89 13.03 16.66
N VAL A 413 -7.59 13.67 15.71
CA VAL A 413 -8.77 13.08 15.04
C VAL A 413 -8.37 11.79 14.32
N VAL A 414 -7.30 11.81 13.51
CA VAL A 414 -6.82 10.62 12.78
C VAL A 414 -6.44 9.50 13.75
N VAL A 415 -5.68 9.81 14.81
CA VAL A 415 -5.31 8.83 15.84
C VAL A 415 -6.55 8.22 16.48
N SER A 416 -7.52 9.05 16.88
CA SER A 416 -8.75 8.58 17.53
C SER A 416 -9.58 7.69 16.60
N VAL A 417 -9.73 8.07 15.34
CA VAL A 417 -10.48 7.29 14.35
C VAL A 417 -9.80 5.95 14.08
N LEU A 418 -8.48 5.94 13.86
CA LEU A 418 -7.75 4.68 13.60
C LEU A 418 -7.77 3.75 14.82
N LEU A 419 -7.61 4.28 16.04
CA LEU A 419 -7.73 3.48 17.26
C LEU A 419 -9.15 2.94 17.44
N TYR A 420 -10.17 3.73 17.14
CA TYR A 420 -11.57 3.30 17.20
C TYR A 420 -11.85 2.17 16.19
N VAL A 421 -11.39 2.32 14.94
CA VAL A 421 -11.53 1.29 13.91
C VAL A 421 -10.80 0.01 14.33
N PHE A 422 -9.58 0.12 14.85
CA PHE A 422 -8.83 -1.03 15.38
C PHE A 422 -9.59 -1.71 16.54
N TRP A 423 -10.06 -0.91 17.51
CA TRP A 423 -10.85 -1.42 18.65
C TRP A 423 -12.08 -2.20 18.21
N LYS A 424 -12.83 -1.68 17.24
CA LYS A 424 -14.04 -2.33 16.72
C LYS A 424 -13.77 -3.63 15.96
N ASN A 425 -12.55 -3.88 15.56
CA ASN A 425 -12.11 -5.19 15.01
C ASN A 425 -11.61 -6.17 16.08
N VAL A 426 -11.55 -5.74 17.34
CA VAL A 426 -11.24 -6.58 18.49
C VAL A 426 -12.47 -6.82 19.36
N TYR A 427 -13.34 -5.80 19.47
CA TYR A 427 -14.53 -5.86 20.31
C TYR A 427 -15.72 -5.11 19.68
N PRO A 428 -16.93 -5.74 19.59
CA PRO A 428 -17.24 -7.14 19.98
C PRO A 428 -16.38 -8.14 19.22
N VAL A 429 -16.09 -9.30 19.86
CA VAL A 429 -15.19 -10.30 19.28
C VAL A 429 -15.77 -10.81 17.96
N PRO A 430 -15.09 -10.64 16.82
CA PRO A 430 -15.57 -11.15 15.54
C PRO A 430 -15.64 -12.68 15.53
N ASP A 431 -16.42 -13.22 14.61
CA ASP A 431 -16.49 -14.66 14.41
C ASP A 431 -15.14 -15.25 13.99
N TYR A 432 -14.94 -16.53 14.38
CA TYR A 432 -13.77 -17.27 13.95
C TYR A 432 -13.77 -17.43 12.42
N PRO A 433 -12.60 -17.22 11.74
CA PRO A 433 -11.26 -16.98 12.29
C PRO A 433 -10.84 -15.50 12.36
N PHE A 434 -11.69 -14.51 12.03
CA PHE A 434 -11.34 -13.09 12.03
C PHE A 434 -10.93 -12.59 13.43
N ASN A 435 -11.45 -13.19 14.49
CA ASN A 435 -11.04 -12.90 15.86
C ASN A 435 -9.57 -13.16 16.15
N LEU A 436 -8.87 -13.95 15.34
CA LEU A 436 -7.45 -14.22 15.47
C LEU A 436 -6.56 -13.16 14.80
N MET A 437 -7.08 -12.44 13.80
CA MET A 437 -6.28 -11.54 12.97
C MET A 437 -5.59 -10.41 13.74
N PRO A 438 -6.23 -9.74 14.71
CA PRO A 438 -5.58 -8.74 15.55
C PRO A 438 -4.40 -9.31 16.34
N TRP A 439 -4.54 -10.53 16.88
CA TRP A 439 -3.51 -11.19 17.68
C TRP A 439 -2.33 -11.66 16.84
N ILE A 440 -2.60 -12.19 15.62
CA ILE A 440 -1.56 -12.51 14.66
C ILE A 440 -0.76 -11.25 14.31
N PHE A 441 -1.45 -10.15 14.01
CA PHE A 441 -0.80 -8.87 13.74
C PHE A 441 0.06 -8.39 14.91
N LEU A 442 -0.49 -8.37 16.13
CA LEU A 442 0.25 -7.96 17.32
C LEU A 442 1.46 -8.86 17.61
N GLY A 443 1.33 -10.17 17.36
CA GLY A 443 2.45 -11.11 17.47
C GLY A 443 3.58 -10.80 16.49
N LEU A 444 3.24 -10.50 15.23
CA LEU A 444 4.22 -10.10 14.20
C LEU A 444 4.90 -8.77 14.55
N VAL A 445 4.15 -7.80 15.06
CA VAL A 445 4.71 -6.52 15.53
C VAL A 445 5.62 -6.75 16.72
N ALA A 446 5.20 -7.55 17.71
CA ALA A 446 6.00 -7.87 18.90
C ALA A 446 7.32 -8.56 18.51
N LEU A 447 7.31 -9.48 17.54
CA LEU A 447 8.50 -10.12 17.01
C LEU A 447 9.49 -9.11 16.41
N GLY A 448 9.00 -8.17 15.58
CA GLY A 448 9.84 -7.11 15.03
C GLY A 448 10.40 -6.18 16.11
N MET A 449 9.57 -5.78 17.08
CA MET A 449 10.01 -4.92 18.17
C MET A 449 11.01 -5.60 19.10
N ALA A 450 10.89 -6.91 19.33
CA ALA A 450 11.88 -7.69 20.06
C ALA A 450 13.23 -7.74 19.31
N TRP A 451 13.19 -7.90 17.99
CA TRP A 451 14.40 -7.76 17.17
C TRP A 451 15.03 -6.38 17.32
N TYR A 452 14.24 -5.33 17.14
CA TYR A 452 14.72 -3.95 17.29
C TYR A 452 15.33 -3.69 18.67
N ALA A 453 14.70 -4.18 19.75
CA ALA A 453 15.23 -4.07 21.10
C ALA A 453 16.60 -4.75 21.23
N THR A 454 16.79 -5.91 20.58
CA THR A 454 18.07 -6.62 20.54
C THR A 454 19.14 -5.78 19.85
N VAL A 455 18.83 -5.17 18.70
CA VAL A 455 19.74 -4.28 17.97
C VAL A 455 20.09 -3.05 18.81
N ARG A 456 19.10 -2.45 19.47
CA ARG A 456 19.30 -1.28 20.34
C ARG A 456 20.26 -1.55 21.48
N VAL A 457 20.24 -2.76 22.05
CA VAL A 457 21.14 -3.14 23.14
C VAL A 457 22.54 -3.48 22.64
N ARG A 458 22.63 -4.18 21.49
CA ARG A 458 23.92 -4.65 20.96
C ARG A 458 24.70 -3.59 20.17
N ASN A 459 23.99 -2.76 19.40
CA ASN A 459 24.58 -1.78 18.48
C ASN A 459 23.83 -0.44 18.54
N PRO A 460 23.88 0.31 19.64
CA PRO A 460 23.12 1.56 19.81
C PRO A 460 23.53 2.67 18.81
N GLU A 461 24.72 2.61 18.24
CA GLU A 461 25.23 3.59 17.28
C GLU A 461 24.49 3.53 15.93
N VAL A 462 24.05 2.34 15.51
CA VAL A 462 23.25 2.13 14.30
C VAL A 462 21.97 2.98 14.29
N LEU A 463 21.39 3.19 15.47
CA LEU A 463 20.12 3.90 15.61
C LEU A 463 20.23 5.42 15.39
N ARG A 464 21.45 5.98 15.36
CA ARG A 464 21.65 7.43 15.14
C ARG A 464 21.43 7.84 13.68
N GLU A 465 21.58 6.91 12.76
CA GLU A 465 21.51 7.15 11.31
C GLU A 465 20.14 6.78 10.69
N VAL A 466 19.25 6.18 11.49
CA VAL A 466 17.94 5.69 11.02
C VAL A 466 17.06 6.80 10.48
N GLY A 467 16.68 6.70 9.21
CA GLY A 467 15.84 7.67 8.52
C GLY A 467 16.52 9.02 8.22
N MET A 468 17.85 9.12 8.42
CA MET A 468 18.62 10.35 8.20
C MET A 468 19.35 10.38 6.84
N MET A 469 19.37 9.28 6.09
CA MET A 469 20.10 9.18 4.82
C MET A 469 19.53 10.02 3.66
N GLU A 470 18.46 10.77 3.89
CA GLU A 470 17.84 11.60 2.86
C GLU A 470 18.08 13.09 3.15
N GLU A 471 18.64 13.81 2.15
CA GLU A 471 18.92 15.25 2.23
C GLU A 471 17.64 16.06 2.46
N GLU A 472 17.68 17.00 3.41
CA GLU A 472 16.66 18.07 3.48
C GLU A 472 16.80 18.98 2.26
N PRO A 473 15.72 19.25 1.51
CA PRO A 473 15.79 20.25 0.47
C PRO A 473 16.10 21.63 1.09
N ILE A 474 17.06 22.32 0.52
CA ILE A 474 17.44 23.70 0.86
C ILE A 474 16.17 24.56 0.90
N ARG A 475 15.95 25.29 1.98
CA ARG A 475 14.78 26.19 2.13
C ARG A 475 14.70 27.14 0.92
N PRO A 476 13.55 27.29 0.24
CA PRO A 476 13.38 28.33 -0.76
C PRO A 476 13.58 29.69 -0.09
N GLY A 477 14.66 30.40 -0.43
CA GLY A 477 15.00 31.70 0.14
C GLY A 477 16.21 31.73 1.08
N ALA A 478 16.87 30.61 1.38
CA ALA A 478 18.18 30.62 2.01
C ALA A 478 19.22 31.04 0.98
N VAL A 479 19.61 32.33 1.04
CA VAL A 479 20.82 32.82 0.36
C VAL A 479 21.99 32.05 0.97
N VAL A 480 22.65 31.20 0.19
CA VAL A 480 23.91 30.57 0.58
C VAL A 480 24.96 31.69 0.57
N ASP A 481 25.04 32.37 1.70
CA ASP A 481 26.18 33.26 1.95
C ASP A 481 27.39 32.38 2.29
N GLY A 482 28.36 32.32 1.41
CA GLY A 482 29.51 31.42 1.42
C GLY A 482 30.49 31.59 2.58
N THR A 483 30.11 32.16 3.75
CA THR A 483 31.06 32.59 4.78
C THR A 483 30.77 32.16 6.19
N ARG A 484 29.72 31.35 6.50
CA ARG A 484 29.58 30.79 7.87
C ARG A 484 28.83 29.47 7.87
N PRO A 485 29.38 28.38 8.52
CA PRO A 485 28.59 27.22 8.88
C PRO A 485 27.57 27.61 9.97
N PRO A 486 26.35 27.05 9.99
CA PRO A 486 25.39 27.31 11.05
C PRO A 486 25.90 26.79 12.40
N ASP A 487 25.78 27.64 13.41
CA ASP A 487 26.30 27.48 14.77
C ASP A 487 25.32 26.69 15.68
N ASP A 488 24.75 25.63 15.19
CA ASP A 488 23.79 24.79 15.94
C ASP A 488 24.22 23.33 16.00
N GLY A 489 25.46 23.05 16.43
CA GLY A 489 25.83 21.80 17.07
C GLY A 489 25.54 20.47 16.37
N MET A 490 25.04 20.48 15.12
CA MET A 490 24.81 19.31 14.29
C MET A 490 25.68 19.37 13.03
N THR A 491 26.95 19.12 13.17
CA THR A 491 27.83 18.80 12.04
C THR A 491 27.44 17.43 11.51
N ALA A 492 26.77 17.41 10.35
CA ALA A 492 26.65 16.23 9.54
C ALA A 492 28.06 15.83 9.07
N VAL A 493 28.64 14.83 9.72
CA VAL A 493 29.92 14.24 9.27
C VAL A 493 29.61 13.35 8.09
N VAL A 494 29.69 13.91 6.88
CA VAL A 494 29.77 13.12 5.64
C VAL A 494 31.14 12.44 5.62
N ARG A 495 31.22 11.24 6.15
CA ARG A 495 32.35 10.35 5.88
C ARG A 495 32.12 9.65 4.53
N SER A 496 32.72 10.20 3.47
CA SER A 496 33.01 9.41 2.27
C SER A 496 33.87 8.21 2.71
N ARG A 497 33.35 6.99 2.57
CA ARG A 497 34.16 5.78 2.69
C ARG A 497 35.12 5.74 1.48
N GLY A 498 36.26 6.41 1.62
CA GLY A 498 37.41 6.21 0.75
C GLY A 498 37.84 4.76 0.79
N GLY A 499 38.03 4.19 -0.40
CA GLY A 499 38.48 2.83 -0.57
C GLY A 499 39.73 2.54 0.28
N ARG A 500 39.68 1.47 1.06
CA ARG A 500 40.86 0.84 1.61
C ARG A 500 41.69 0.33 0.43
N THR A 501 42.70 1.03 0.06
CA THR A 501 43.86 0.48 -0.67
C THR A 501 44.55 -0.49 0.27
N ASP A 502 44.51 -1.74 -0.07
CA ASP A 502 45.27 -2.81 0.56
C ASP A 502 46.79 -2.61 0.25
N PRO A 503 47.66 -2.44 1.24
CA PRO A 503 49.08 -2.43 0.98
C PRO A 503 49.62 -3.85 1.19
N GLY A 504 49.79 -4.59 0.06
CA GLY A 504 50.56 -5.83 0.12
C GLY A 504 50.05 -7.00 -0.70
N ARG A 505 50.22 -6.96 -1.99
CA ARG A 505 50.91 -7.92 -2.86
C ARG A 505 50.55 -7.69 -4.32
#